data_2b94848093d8552ac0ceade278590d13
#
_entry.id   2b94848093d8552ac0ceade278590d13
#
_cell.length_a   1.000
_cell.length_b   1.000
_cell.length_c   1.000
_cell.angle_alpha   90.00
_cell.angle_beta   90.00
_cell.angle_gamma   90.00
#
_symmetry.space_group_name_H-M   'P 1'
#
loop_
_entity.id
_entity.type
_entity.pdbx_description
1 polymer ?
#
loop_
_entity_poly.entity_id
_entity_poly.type
_entity_poly.pdbx_seq_one_letter_code
_entity_poly.pdbx_strand_id
1 'polypeptide(L)'
;IDRRFLTEKNKKYCYYGEVTKKPLGSFTKAISTMKVGLEIFYDSEAGVIEDIFNALSGTLKKLGLKDYVLTIGDISILDEILDKLRFSLDKRNKLKDILSSRSKSDLSEFLKQEGKGKRTLVMLSNLLDIIGDYEQEFKNLNFICKELKIDPKKLKSIKQSFYIIKKNKIKNVLVDMVD
;
A
#
# COMPACT_ATOMS: atom_id res chain seq x y z
N ILE A 1 0.27 11.53 18.24
CA ILE A 1 -1.05 12.20 18.08
C ILE A 1 -1.41 12.75 19.44
N ASP A 2 -1.65 14.07 19.53
CA ASP A 2 -2.03 14.73 20.79
C ASP A 2 -3.36 14.18 21.29
N ARG A 3 -3.44 13.77 22.57
CA ARG A 3 -4.66 13.24 23.22
C ARG A 3 -5.87 14.17 23.07
N ARG A 4 -5.66 15.46 22.84
CA ARG A 4 -6.73 16.44 22.60
C ARG A 4 -7.60 16.13 21.37
N PHE A 5 -7.07 15.42 20.37
CA PHE A 5 -7.79 15.06 19.16
C PHE A 5 -8.58 13.73 19.28
N LEU A 6 -8.33 12.92 20.31
CA LEU A 6 -8.98 11.62 20.50
C LEU A 6 -10.47 11.74 20.93
N THR A 7 -10.89 12.90 21.37
CA THR A 7 -12.29 13.16 21.79
C THR A 7 -13.17 13.68 20.67
N GLU A 8 -12.58 14.08 19.54
CA GLU A 8 -13.29 14.68 18.41
C GLU A 8 -13.50 13.63 17.30
N LYS A 9 -14.77 13.24 17.12
CA LYS A 9 -15.21 12.26 16.14
C LYS A 9 -15.54 12.93 14.81
N ASN A 10 -15.29 12.23 13.71
CA ASN A 10 -15.64 12.68 12.34
C ASN A 10 -15.05 14.04 11.94
N LYS A 11 -13.79 14.28 12.30
CA LYS A 11 -13.05 15.50 11.94
C LYS A 11 -12.06 15.26 10.81
N LYS A 12 -11.91 16.28 9.98
CA LYS A 12 -10.95 16.32 8.89
C LYS A 12 -10.02 17.50 9.12
N TYR A 13 -8.72 17.23 9.16
CA TYR A 13 -7.67 18.24 9.33
C TYR A 13 -6.77 18.23 8.11
N CYS A 14 -6.44 19.42 7.63
CA CYS A 14 -5.36 19.58 6.68
C CYS A 14 -4.22 20.35 7.35
N TYR A 15 -3.00 19.99 6.98
CA TYR A 15 -1.81 20.70 7.43
C TYR A 15 -0.92 21.07 6.25
N TYR A 16 -0.16 22.11 6.47
CA TYR A 16 0.84 22.62 5.55
C TYR A 16 2.04 23.08 6.36
N GLY A 17 3.23 22.66 5.99
CA GLY A 17 4.44 23.04 6.72
C GLY A 17 5.71 22.41 6.20
N GLU A 18 6.82 22.95 6.67
CA GLU A 18 8.14 22.43 6.37
C GLU A 18 8.46 21.22 7.27
N VAL A 19 8.94 20.15 6.66
CA VAL A 19 9.37 18.94 7.36
C VAL A 19 10.81 18.64 7.00
N THR A 20 11.66 18.62 8.02
CA THR A 20 13.07 18.26 7.88
C THR A 20 13.26 16.79 8.23
N LYS A 21 13.82 16.02 7.31
CA LYS A 21 14.20 14.63 7.52
C LYS A 21 15.70 14.45 7.38
N LYS A 22 16.30 13.73 8.32
CA LYS A 22 17.67 13.22 8.20
C LYS A 22 17.57 11.72 7.91
N PRO A 23 18.11 11.23 6.79
CA PRO A 23 18.15 9.81 6.52
C PRO A 23 18.93 9.06 7.60
N LEU A 24 18.36 7.96 8.11
CA LEU A 24 19.02 7.09 9.09
C LEU A 24 20.30 6.49 8.49
N GLY A 25 21.42 6.58 9.24
CA GLY A 25 22.69 5.99 8.82
C GLY A 25 23.43 6.75 7.71
N SER A 26 22.96 7.92 7.33
CA SER A 26 23.58 8.73 6.28
C SER A 26 24.34 9.92 6.85
N PHE A 27 25.55 10.18 6.30
CA PHE A 27 26.30 11.43 6.52
C PHE A 27 25.75 12.60 5.71
N THR A 28 24.66 12.39 4.95
CA THR A 28 24.03 13.42 4.14
C THR A 28 23.34 14.48 4.99
N LYS A 29 23.31 15.72 4.47
CA LYS A 29 22.61 16.83 5.11
C LYS A 29 21.12 16.52 5.26
N ALA A 30 20.52 17.04 6.32
CA ALA A 30 19.06 17.03 6.47
C ALA A 30 18.40 17.70 5.26
N ILE A 31 17.35 17.07 4.74
CA ILE A 31 16.57 17.57 3.60
C ILE A 31 15.28 18.16 4.15
N SER A 32 15.05 19.44 3.84
CA SER A 32 13.82 20.13 4.19
C SER A 32 12.87 20.16 2.99
N THR A 33 11.63 19.77 3.22
CA THR A 33 10.59 19.71 2.16
C THR A 33 9.29 20.29 2.68
N MET A 34 8.61 21.09 1.86
CA MET A 34 7.24 21.51 2.16
C MET A 34 6.30 20.33 2.01
N LYS A 35 5.46 20.12 3.02
CA LYS A 35 4.44 19.06 2.99
C LYS A 35 3.06 19.62 3.19
N VAL A 36 2.12 19.05 2.43
CA VAL A 36 0.68 19.21 2.62
C VAL A 36 0.13 17.84 2.97
N GLY A 37 -0.77 17.77 3.93
CA GLY A 37 -1.40 16.51 4.31
C GLY A 37 -2.84 16.69 4.75
N LEU A 38 -3.57 15.58 4.72
CA LEU A 38 -4.92 15.45 5.21
C LEU A 38 -4.95 14.30 6.23
N GLU A 39 -5.57 14.56 7.37
CA GLU A 39 -5.85 13.56 8.39
C GLU A 39 -7.36 13.51 8.65
N ILE A 40 -7.92 12.30 8.64
CA ILE A 40 -9.34 12.08 8.86
C ILE A 40 -9.52 11.20 10.09
N PHE A 41 -10.21 11.73 11.08
CA PHE A 41 -10.63 11.02 12.28
C PHE A 41 -12.09 10.64 12.14
N TYR A 42 -12.44 9.37 12.27
CA TYR A 42 -13.78 8.87 12.01
C TYR A 42 -14.19 7.74 12.98
N ASP A 43 -15.48 7.59 13.16
CA ASP A 43 -16.06 6.49 13.94
C ASP A 43 -16.36 5.25 13.10
N SER A 44 -16.52 5.41 11.78
CA SER A 44 -16.80 4.31 10.86
C SER A 44 -16.04 4.49 9.54
N GLU A 45 -15.64 3.39 8.92
CA GLU A 45 -14.92 3.40 7.64
C GLU A 45 -15.77 3.92 6.45
N ALA A 46 -17.10 4.08 6.65
CA ALA A 46 -17.99 4.48 5.58
C ALA A 46 -17.65 5.90 5.07
N GLY A 47 -17.32 6.01 3.80
CA GLY A 47 -17.03 7.28 3.13
C GLY A 47 -15.60 7.80 3.26
N VAL A 48 -14.79 7.30 4.21
CA VAL A 48 -13.42 7.80 4.41
C VAL A 48 -12.54 7.61 3.19
N ILE A 49 -12.59 6.44 2.57
CA ILE A 49 -11.81 6.14 1.36
C ILE A 49 -12.26 7.08 0.21
N GLU A 50 -13.57 7.33 0.07
CA GLU A 50 -14.10 8.27 -0.93
C GLU A 50 -13.61 9.69 -0.66
N ASP A 51 -13.60 10.14 0.58
CA ASP A 51 -13.09 11.46 0.98
C ASP A 51 -11.62 11.64 0.63
N ILE A 52 -10.78 10.63 0.89
CA ILE A 52 -9.35 10.64 0.55
C ILE A 52 -9.16 10.77 -0.96
N PHE A 53 -9.85 9.95 -1.75
CA PHE A 53 -9.74 9.99 -3.21
C PHE A 53 -10.25 11.31 -3.80
N ASN A 54 -11.34 11.86 -3.26
CA ASN A 54 -11.88 13.15 -3.69
C ASN A 54 -10.92 14.30 -3.36
N ALA A 55 -10.32 14.30 -2.16
CA ALA A 55 -9.32 15.29 -1.77
C ALA A 55 -8.08 15.21 -2.67
N LEU A 56 -7.57 13.99 -2.92
CA LEU A 56 -6.41 13.76 -3.78
C LEU A 56 -6.67 14.22 -5.21
N SER A 57 -7.73 13.72 -5.84
CA SER A 57 -8.06 14.05 -7.24
C SER A 57 -8.38 15.54 -7.42
N GLY A 58 -9.08 16.15 -6.45
CA GLY A 58 -9.35 17.59 -6.44
C GLY A 58 -8.08 18.41 -6.32
N THR A 59 -7.12 17.99 -5.51
CA THR A 59 -5.82 18.65 -5.36
C THR A 59 -5.01 18.57 -6.65
N LEU A 60 -4.86 17.37 -7.22
CA LEU A 60 -4.12 17.16 -8.47
C LEU A 60 -4.71 18.01 -9.61
N LYS A 61 -6.04 18.04 -9.72
CA LYS A 61 -6.74 18.88 -10.71
C LYS A 61 -6.48 20.37 -10.52
N LYS A 62 -6.53 20.88 -9.28
CA LYS A 62 -6.27 22.30 -8.97
C LYS A 62 -4.81 22.69 -9.24
N LEU A 63 -3.87 21.76 -9.06
CA LEU A 63 -2.46 21.96 -9.40
C LEU A 63 -2.19 21.87 -10.91
N GLY A 64 -3.19 21.54 -11.72
CA GLY A 64 -3.03 21.39 -13.18
C GLY A 64 -2.25 20.14 -13.59
N LEU A 65 -2.03 19.20 -12.66
CA LEU A 65 -1.34 17.95 -12.95
C LEU A 65 -2.27 17.01 -13.72
N LYS A 66 -1.89 16.70 -14.96
CA LYS A 66 -2.67 15.84 -15.87
C LYS A 66 -2.02 14.47 -16.06
N ASP A 67 -0.69 14.43 -16.04
CA ASP A 67 0.11 13.24 -16.31
C ASP A 67 0.65 12.68 -14.99
N TYR A 68 -0.23 12.10 -14.20
CA TYR A 68 0.13 11.38 -12.98
C TYR A 68 -0.33 9.92 -13.06
N VAL A 69 0.34 9.07 -12.32
CA VAL A 69 -0.07 7.69 -12.06
C VAL A 69 -0.38 7.57 -10.58
N LEU A 70 -1.56 7.06 -10.26
CA LEU A 70 -1.95 6.74 -8.90
C LEU A 70 -1.71 5.25 -8.65
N THR A 71 -0.81 4.94 -7.73
CA THR A 71 -0.55 3.56 -7.33
C THR A 71 -1.35 3.22 -6.08
N ILE A 72 -1.95 2.03 -6.06
CA ILE A 72 -2.75 1.56 -4.93
C ILE A 72 -2.26 0.18 -4.50
N GLY A 73 -1.93 0.07 -3.22
CA GLY A 73 -1.60 -1.17 -2.54
C GLY A 73 -2.40 -1.37 -1.26
N ASP A 74 -2.30 -2.56 -0.68
CA ASP A 74 -2.90 -2.88 0.61
C ASP A 74 -1.93 -3.75 1.42
N ILE A 75 -1.23 -3.10 2.35
CA ILE A 75 -0.23 -3.76 3.19
C ILE A 75 -0.83 -4.86 4.07
N SER A 76 -2.13 -4.76 4.42
CA SER A 76 -2.78 -5.77 5.25
C SER A 76 -2.93 -7.10 4.52
N ILE A 77 -3.10 -7.07 3.22
CA ILE A 77 -3.14 -8.27 2.37
C ILE A 77 -1.75 -8.90 2.29
N LEU A 78 -0.70 -8.09 2.13
CA LEU A 78 0.67 -8.58 2.15
C LEU A 78 0.99 -9.25 3.48
N ASP A 79 0.64 -8.62 4.60
CA ASP A 79 0.83 -9.20 5.93
C ASP A 79 0.10 -10.53 6.10
N GLU A 80 -1.13 -10.66 5.64
CA GLU A 80 -1.88 -11.93 5.65
C GLU A 80 -1.20 -13.01 4.81
N ILE A 81 -0.65 -12.65 3.64
CA ILE A 81 0.12 -13.59 2.79
C ILE A 81 1.35 -14.09 3.55
N LEU A 82 2.11 -13.19 4.18
CA LEU A 82 3.31 -13.54 4.94
C LEU A 82 2.98 -14.36 6.19
N ASP A 83 1.84 -14.10 6.85
CA ASP A 83 1.33 -14.91 7.95
C ASP A 83 1.04 -16.35 7.52
N LYS A 84 0.33 -16.52 6.42
CA LYS A 84 0.03 -17.85 5.86
C LYS A 84 1.29 -18.62 5.47
N LEU A 85 2.34 -17.92 5.05
CA LEU A 85 3.63 -18.50 4.74
C LEU A 85 4.49 -18.77 5.97
N ARG A 86 4.04 -18.40 7.18
CA ARG A 86 4.66 -18.67 8.49
C ARG A 86 6.10 -18.13 8.62
N PHE A 87 6.29 -16.87 8.23
CA PHE A 87 7.53 -16.16 8.52
C PHE A 87 7.48 -15.53 9.92
N SER A 88 8.60 -15.57 10.67
CA SER A 88 8.74 -14.80 11.90
C SER A 88 8.75 -13.30 11.62
N LEU A 89 8.48 -12.48 12.64
CA LEU A 89 8.38 -11.02 12.48
C LEU A 89 9.63 -10.39 11.84
N ASP A 90 10.83 -10.76 12.33
CA ASP A 90 12.11 -10.26 11.82
C ASP A 90 12.31 -10.62 10.34
N LYS A 91 11.96 -11.87 9.98
CA LYS A 91 12.05 -12.35 8.60
C LYS A 91 11.07 -11.67 7.67
N ARG A 92 9.88 -11.27 8.18
CA ARG A 92 8.90 -10.51 7.40
C ARG A 92 9.42 -9.13 7.02
N ASN A 93 10.06 -8.42 7.95
CA ASN A 93 10.61 -7.10 7.66
C ASN A 93 11.67 -7.19 6.56
N LYS A 94 12.63 -8.13 6.69
CA LYS A 94 13.63 -8.38 5.65
C LYS A 94 12.99 -8.77 4.31
N LEU A 95 11.95 -9.62 4.35
CA LEU A 95 11.24 -10.04 3.14
C LEU A 95 10.48 -8.87 2.49
N LYS A 96 9.86 -7.98 3.28
CA LYS A 96 9.22 -6.76 2.77
C LYS A 96 10.23 -5.86 2.05
N ASP A 97 11.43 -5.67 2.61
CA ASP A 97 12.49 -4.89 1.96
C ASP A 97 12.91 -5.52 0.61
N ILE A 98 13.05 -6.86 0.57
CA ILE A 98 13.35 -7.58 -0.67
C ILE A 98 12.20 -7.44 -1.70
N LEU A 99 10.95 -7.55 -1.25
CA LEU A 99 9.80 -7.40 -2.12
C LEU A 99 9.71 -5.97 -2.67
N SER A 100 9.91 -4.94 -1.83
CA SER A 100 9.93 -3.53 -2.27
C SER A 100 11.07 -3.24 -3.26
N SER A 101 12.22 -3.90 -3.13
CA SER A 101 13.32 -3.79 -4.11
C SER A 101 13.04 -4.53 -5.42
N ARG A 102 12.00 -5.39 -5.47
CA ARG A 102 11.61 -6.23 -6.61
C ARG A 102 12.71 -7.17 -7.12
N SER A 103 13.69 -7.49 -6.28
CA SER A 103 14.79 -8.38 -6.64
C SER A 103 14.37 -9.85 -6.55
N LYS A 104 14.08 -10.47 -7.71
CA LYS A 104 13.76 -11.91 -7.76
C LYS A 104 14.95 -12.79 -7.37
N SER A 105 16.18 -12.32 -7.58
CA SER A 105 17.40 -13.01 -7.13
C SER A 105 17.49 -13.07 -5.61
N ASP A 106 17.36 -11.91 -4.95
CA ASP A 106 17.45 -11.82 -3.48
C ASP A 106 16.29 -12.57 -2.82
N LEU A 107 15.09 -12.51 -3.44
CA LEU A 107 13.95 -13.30 -3.00
C LEU A 107 14.26 -14.81 -3.05
N SER A 108 14.84 -15.28 -4.15
CA SER A 108 15.21 -16.70 -4.31
C SER A 108 16.25 -17.14 -3.30
N GLU A 109 17.27 -16.33 -3.08
CA GLU A 109 18.34 -16.60 -2.12
C GLU A 109 17.78 -16.61 -0.69
N PHE A 110 17.02 -15.61 -0.31
CA PHE A 110 16.37 -15.53 1.00
C PHE A 110 15.49 -16.76 1.27
N LEU A 111 14.65 -17.16 0.31
CA LEU A 111 13.76 -18.31 0.50
C LEU A 111 14.51 -19.64 0.60
N LYS A 112 15.66 -19.80 -0.08
CA LYS A 112 16.54 -20.95 0.07
C LYS A 112 17.13 -21.01 1.48
N GLN A 113 17.62 -19.87 2.00
CA GLN A 113 18.16 -19.79 3.38
C GLN A 113 17.08 -20.12 4.42
N GLU A 114 15.83 -19.77 4.16
CA GLU A 114 14.68 -20.07 5.02
C GLU A 114 14.09 -21.47 4.83
N GLY A 115 14.67 -22.30 3.98
CA GLY A 115 14.18 -23.66 3.71
C GLY A 115 12.80 -23.69 3.04
N LYS A 116 12.40 -22.61 2.35
CA LYS A 116 11.11 -22.54 1.65
C LYS A 116 11.19 -23.19 0.27
N GLY A 117 10.14 -23.92 -0.08
CA GLY A 117 10.09 -24.67 -1.34
C GLY A 117 9.75 -23.80 -2.56
N LYS A 118 9.90 -24.39 -3.75
CA LYS A 118 9.60 -23.77 -5.04
C LYS A 118 8.21 -23.13 -5.11
N ARG A 119 7.20 -23.72 -4.46
CA ARG A 119 5.82 -23.17 -4.45
C ARG A 119 5.77 -21.77 -3.84
N THR A 120 6.47 -21.56 -2.71
CA THR A 120 6.55 -20.25 -2.06
C THR A 120 7.26 -19.23 -2.94
N LEU A 121 8.36 -19.64 -3.61
CA LEU A 121 9.08 -18.78 -4.53
C LEU A 121 8.18 -18.33 -5.70
N VAL A 122 7.48 -19.26 -6.35
CA VAL A 122 6.56 -18.94 -7.46
C VAL A 122 5.47 -17.98 -6.99
N MET A 123 4.88 -18.23 -5.82
CA MET A 123 3.81 -17.41 -5.28
C MET A 123 4.25 -15.97 -4.99
N LEU A 124 5.40 -15.80 -4.33
CA LEU A 124 5.94 -14.47 -4.04
C LEU A 124 6.49 -13.78 -5.29
N SER A 125 7.01 -14.53 -6.26
CA SER A 125 7.38 -13.96 -7.55
C SER A 125 6.15 -13.45 -8.31
N ASN A 126 5.05 -14.19 -8.30
CA ASN A 126 3.78 -13.74 -8.88
C ASN A 126 3.24 -12.48 -8.16
N LEU A 127 3.46 -12.36 -6.85
CA LEU A 127 3.08 -11.16 -6.10
C LEU A 127 3.91 -9.94 -6.54
N LEU A 128 5.20 -10.11 -6.83
CA LEU A 128 6.06 -9.05 -7.38
C LEU A 128 5.60 -8.58 -8.76
N ASP A 129 4.97 -9.47 -9.53
CA ASP A 129 4.49 -9.19 -10.87
C ASP A 129 3.08 -8.55 -10.86
N ILE A 130 2.43 -8.43 -9.66
CA ILE A 130 1.16 -7.68 -9.50
C ILE A 130 1.47 -6.18 -9.53
N ILE A 131 1.64 -5.68 -10.74
CA ILE A 131 1.75 -4.26 -11.04
C ILE A 131 1.10 -3.98 -12.40
N GLY A 132 0.06 -3.17 -12.43
CA GLY A 132 -0.60 -2.88 -13.69
C GLY A 132 -2.07 -2.51 -13.55
N ASP A 133 -2.80 -2.78 -14.63
CA ASP A 133 -4.23 -2.52 -14.68
C ASP A 133 -5.01 -3.26 -13.60
N TYR A 134 -5.86 -2.54 -12.95
CA TYR A 134 -6.62 -3.02 -11.82
C TYR A 134 -7.41 -4.31 -12.07
N GLU A 135 -8.16 -4.38 -13.16
CA GLU A 135 -9.08 -5.52 -13.36
C GLU A 135 -8.31 -6.83 -13.57
N GLN A 136 -7.16 -6.74 -14.21
CA GLN A 136 -6.28 -7.89 -14.42
C GLN A 136 -5.54 -8.26 -13.14
N GLU A 137 -4.91 -7.27 -12.49
CA GLU A 137 -4.07 -7.55 -11.32
C GLU A 137 -4.90 -7.97 -10.09
N PHE A 138 -6.13 -7.49 -9.99
CA PHE A 138 -7.04 -7.98 -8.96
C PHE A 138 -7.41 -9.46 -9.13
N LYS A 139 -7.51 -9.96 -10.37
CA LYS A 139 -7.70 -11.40 -10.62
C LYS A 139 -6.50 -12.21 -10.15
N ASN A 140 -5.28 -11.73 -10.45
CA ASN A 140 -4.02 -12.34 -10.03
C ASN A 140 -3.90 -12.38 -8.51
N LEU A 141 -4.17 -11.26 -7.84
CA LEU A 141 -4.20 -11.16 -6.37
C LEU A 141 -5.22 -12.13 -5.76
N ASN A 142 -6.44 -12.14 -6.29
CA ASN A 142 -7.51 -13.01 -5.80
C ASN A 142 -7.16 -14.51 -5.98
N PHE A 143 -6.43 -14.85 -7.04
CA PHE A 143 -5.92 -16.22 -7.23
C PHE A 143 -4.92 -16.58 -6.12
N ILE A 144 -3.93 -15.73 -5.82
CA ILE A 144 -2.95 -15.94 -4.73
C ILE A 144 -3.66 -16.08 -3.38
N CYS A 145 -4.63 -15.21 -3.10
CA CYS A 145 -5.39 -15.25 -1.86
C CYS A 145 -6.21 -16.54 -1.70
N LYS A 146 -6.80 -17.05 -2.78
CA LYS A 146 -7.51 -18.34 -2.77
C LYS A 146 -6.57 -19.52 -2.50
N GLU A 147 -5.42 -19.55 -3.16
CA GLU A 147 -4.40 -20.59 -2.95
C GLU A 147 -3.94 -20.67 -1.49
N LEU A 148 -3.83 -19.51 -0.83
CA LEU A 148 -3.44 -19.39 0.57
C LEU A 148 -4.60 -19.50 1.55
N LYS A 149 -5.83 -19.67 1.07
CA LYS A 149 -7.05 -19.68 1.89
C LYS A 149 -7.18 -18.43 2.77
N ILE A 150 -6.88 -17.26 2.20
CA ILE A 150 -7.10 -15.97 2.85
C ILE A 150 -8.59 -15.65 2.79
N ASP A 151 -9.15 -15.15 3.90
CA ASP A 151 -10.55 -14.76 3.97
C ASP A 151 -10.84 -13.65 2.92
N PRO A 152 -11.83 -13.86 2.01
CA PRO A 152 -12.23 -12.85 1.03
C PRO A 152 -12.62 -11.49 1.64
N LYS A 153 -12.99 -11.45 2.92
CA LYS A 153 -13.28 -10.21 3.64
C LYS A 153 -12.06 -9.29 3.75
N LYS A 154 -10.84 -9.86 3.77
CA LYS A 154 -9.59 -9.10 3.80
C LYS A 154 -9.38 -8.28 2.51
N LEU A 155 -10.00 -8.69 1.41
CA LEU A 155 -9.96 -7.95 0.14
C LEU A 155 -11.02 -6.82 0.06
N LYS A 156 -11.77 -6.56 1.14
CA LYS A 156 -12.86 -5.57 1.13
C LYS A 156 -12.34 -4.15 0.89
N SER A 157 -11.26 -3.76 1.57
CA SER A 157 -10.68 -2.41 1.47
C SER A 157 -10.24 -2.11 0.03
N ILE A 158 -9.44 -2.98 -0.57
CA ILE A 158 -8.96 -2.79 -1.95
C ILE A 158 -10.13 -2.79 -2.95
N LYS A 159 -11.14 -3.67 -2.79
CA LYS A 159 -12.35 -3.66 -3.62
C LYS A 159 -13.11 -2.33 -3.53
N GLN A 160 -13.23 -1.79 -2.33
CA GLN A 160 -13.89 -0.51 -2.09
C GLN A 160 -13.14 0.64 -2.75
N SER A 161 -11.80 0.67 -2.64
CA SER A 161 -10.95 1.65 -3.32
C SER A 161 -11.19 1.64 -4.82
N PHE A 162 -11.26 0.48 -5.43
CA PHE A 162 -11.53 0.34 -6.86
C PHE A 162 -12.93 0.77 -7.27
N TYR A 163 -13.94 0.40 -6.48
CA TYR A 163 -15.29 0.88 -6.74
C TYR A 163 -15.34 2.41 -6.78
N ILE A 164 -14.67 3.07 -5.83
CA ILE A 164 -14.61 4.53 -5.75
C ILE A 164 -13.86 5.14 -6.94
N ILE A 165 -12.72 4.55 -7.32
CA ILE A 165 -11.94 4.98 -8.49
C ILE A 165 -12.79 4.92 -9.75
N LYS A 166 -13.48 3.81 -9.97
CA LYS A 166 -14.36 3.63 -11.13
C LYS A 166 -15.55 4.60 -11.11
N LYS A 167 -16.20 4.76 -9.96
CA LYS A 167 -17.31 5.70 -9.74
C LYS A 167 -16.90 7.13 -10.08
N ASN A 168 -15.71 7.55 -9.61
CA ASN A 168 -15.20 8.91 -9.78
C ASN A 168 -14.40 9.10 -11.09
N LYS A 169 -14.33 8.06 -11.94
CA LYS A 169 -13.61 8.09 -13.23
C LYS A 169 -12.15 8.56 -13.10
N ILE A 170 -11.49 8.17 -12.01
CA ILE A 170 -10.07 8.46 -11.79
C ILE A 170 -9.27 7.63 -12.80
N LYS A 171 -8.42 8.30 -13.59
CA LYS A 171 -7.60 7.69 -14.64
C LYS A 171 -6.20 7.35 -14.13
N ASN A 172 -5.47 6.56 -14.91
CA ASN A 172 -4.07 6.23 -14.66
C ASN A 172 -3.85 5.63 -13.27
N VAL A 173 -4.67 4.65 -12.91
CA VAL A 173 -4.55 3.94 -11.65
C VAL A 173 -3.90 2.59 -11.90
N LEU A 174 -2.83 2.31 -11.17
CA LEU A 174 -2.16 1.02 -11.13
C LEU A 174 -2.33 0.38 -9.75
N VAL A 175 -2.42 -0.93 -9.75
CA VAL A 175 -2.26 -1.73 -8.53
C VAL A 175 -0.79 -2.05 -8.35
N ASP A 176 -0.29 -1.92 -7.14
CA ASP A 176 1.01 -2.41 -6.72
C ASP A 176 0.91 -2.93 -5.29
N MET A 177 1.20 -4.21 -5.09
CA MET A 177 1.02 -4.87 -3.79
C MET A 177 2.27 -4.87 -2.91
N VAL A 178 3.38 -4.35 -3.43
CA VAL A 178 4.69 -4.40 -2.72
C VAL A 178 5.38 -3.04 -2.62
N ASP A 179 4.74 -1.96 -3.07
CA ASP A 179 5.24 -0.59 -2.95
C ASP A 179 4.99 -0.02 -1.54
#